data_edb981f56fa05277a5b1dbf98fefdc46
#
_entry.id   edb981f56fa05277a5b1dbf98fefdc46
#
_cell.length_a   1.000
_cell.length_b   1.000
_cell.length_c   1.000
_cell.angle_alpha   90.00
_cell.angle_beta   90.00
_cell.angle_gamma   90.00
#
_symmetry.space_group_name_H-M   'P 1'
#
loop_
_entity.id
_entity.type
_entity.pdbx_description
1 polymer ?
#
loop_
_entity_poly.entity_id
_entity_poly.type
_entity_poly.pdbx_seq_one_letter_code
_entity_poly.pdbx_strand_id
1 'polypeptide(L)'
;VITGSGNGAFIVYPDQPVYTATKAAVHAVTEALYLQTAAQQSPVKVHALFPGPYIVDTGIFDSDRVRPERFAKSADMPDSGIHSADDMRRMMEEYGMELKTTHPDEVAQMALEGIRGDQFWIMSLNPGSESQIKARMDSILTRKNPPIPSLG
;
A
#
# COMPACT_ATOMS: atom_id res chain seq x y z
N VAL A 1 -9.97 12.48 -1.04
CA VAL A 1 -9.19 11.25 -1.32
C VAL A 1 -8.19 11.03 -0.21
N ILE A 2 -8.12 9.81 0.31
CA ILE A 2 -7.15 9.42 1.36
C ILE A 2 -6.29 8.29 0.80
N THR A 3 -4.97 8.45 0.86
CA THR A 3 -4.03 7.46 0.33
C THR A 3 -3.73 6.39 1.38
N GLY A 4 -4.22 5.20 1.12
CA GLY A 4 -3.97 3.98 1.87
C GLY A 4 -2.74 3.20 1.39
N SER A 5 -2.75 1.92 1.71
CA SER A 5 -1.80 0.92 1.20
C SER A 5 -2.47 -0.45 1.20
N GLY A 6 -2.19 -1.26 0.18
CA GLY A 6 -2.62 -2.65 0.16
C GLY A 6 -2.12 -3.42 1.38
N ASN A 7 -0.87 -3.13 1.83
CA ASN A 7 -0.37 -3.60 3.12
C ASN A 7 -1.09 -2.85 4.25
N GLY A 8 -1.79 -3.57 5.08
CA GLY A 8 -2.63 -3.07 6.16
C GLY A 8 -4.12 -3.07 5.82
N ALA A 9 -4.52 -2.71 4.59
CA ALA A 9 -5.91 -2.79 4.18
C ALA A 9 -6.32 -4.23 3.83
N PHE A 10 -5.60 -4.85 2.92
CA PHE A 10 -5.99 -6.14 2.32
C PHE A 10 -5.02 -7.27 2.63
N ILE A 11 -3.74 -6.95 2.74
CA ILE A 11 -2.64 -7.88 2.92
C ILE A 11 -1.90 -7.48 4.19
N VAL A 12 -1.27 -8.43 4.87
CA VAL A 12 -0.44 -8.19 6.05
C VAL A 12 0.94 -8.79 5.80
N TYR A 13 1.97 -7.95 5.70
CA TYR A 13 3.35 -8.41 5.58
C TYR A 13 4.01 -8.47 6.97
N PRO A 14 4.69 -9.58 7.29
CA PRO A 14 5.23 -9.82 8.64
C PRO A 14 6.45 -8.96 8.98
N ASP A 15 7.17 -8.46 7.97
CA ASP A 15 8.39 -7.66 8.10
C ASP A 15 8.16 -6.19 8.45
N GLN A 16 6.91 -5.70 8.33
CA GLN A 16 6.57 -4.29 8.52
C GLN A 16 5.37 -4.09 9.47
N PRO A 17 5.38 -4.65 10.70
CA PRO A 17 4.18 -4.67 11.54
C PRO A 17 3.67 -3.28 11.93
N VAL A 18 4.57 -2.32 12.21
CA VAL A 18 4.18 -0.95 12.56
C VAL A 18 3.58 -0.21 11.37
N TYR A 19 4.19 -0.31 10.20
CA TYR A 19 3.64 0.26 8.96
C TYR A 19 2.26 -0.34 8.66
N THR A 20 2.15 -1.66 8.70
CA THR A 20 0.90 -2.40 8.49
C THR A 20 -0.20 -1.90 9.42
N ALA A 21 0.08 -1.78 10.73
CA ALA A 21 -0.88 -1.29 11.72
C ALA A 21 -1.33 0.15 11.43
N THR A 22 -0.40 1.06 11.08
CA THR A 22 -0.75 2.46 10.76
C THR A 22 -1.61 2.55 9.51
N LYS A 23 -1.32 1.78 8.47
CA LYS A 23 -2.09 1.76 7.22
C LYS A 23 -3.44 1.06 7.37
N ALA A 24 -3.54 0.05 8.21
CA ALA A 24 -4.83 -0.54 8.60
C ALA A 24 -5.74 0.48 9.31
N ALA A 25 -5.18 1.28 10.21
CA ALA A 25 -5.92 2.35 10.87
C ALA A 25 -6.39 3.42 9.89
N VAL A 26 -5.54 3.87 8.97
CA VAL A 26 -5.90 4.82 7.90
C VAL A 26 -7.06 4.27 7.07
N HIS A 27 -6.99 2.99 6.68
CA HIS A 27 -8.05 2.36 5.91
C HIS A 27 -9.37 2.33 6.68
N ALA A 28 -9.37 1.84 7.93
CA ALA A 28 -10.57 1.74 8.75
C ALA A 28 -11.24 3.11 8.98
N VAL A 29 -10.43 4.16 9.24
CA VAL A 29 -10.94 5.53 9.40
C VAL A 29 -11.53 6.06 8.08
N THR A 30 -10.90 5.76 6.94
CA THR A 30 -11.41 6.20 5.63
C THR A 30 -12.76 5.55 5.30
N GLU A 31 -12.90 4.27 5.56
CA GLU A 31 -14.16 3.54 5.35
C GLU A 31 -15.25 4.03 6.32
N ALA A 32 -14.91 4.24 7.59
CA ALA A 32 -15.84 4.82 8.57
C ALA A 32 -16.32 6.22 8.13
N LEU A 33 -15.43 7.07 7.62
CA LEU A 33 -15.77 8.39 7.11
C LEU A 33 -16.70 8.30 5.88
N TYR A 34 -16.46 7.37 4.97
CA TYR A 34 -17.35 7.11 3.85
C TYR A 34 -18.77 6.73 4.32
N LEU A 35 -18.87 5.80 5.26
CA LEU A 35 -20.16 5.36 5.80
C LEU A 35 -20.89 6.50 6.53
N GLN A 36 -20.19 7.33 7.29
CA GLN A 36 -20.77 8.49 7.98
C GLN A 36 -21.29 9.55 7.00
N THR A 37 -20.50 9.90 5.98
CA THR A 37 -20.92 10.89 4.98
C THR A 37 -22.10 10.38 4.15
N ALA A 38 -22.12 9.09 3.81
CA ALA A 38 -23.24 8.47 3.12
C ALA A 38 -24.51 8.45 3.97
N ALA A 39 -24.43 8.08 5.25
CA ALA A 39 -25.57 8.08 6.18
C ALA A 39 -26.17 9.48 6.39
N GLN A 40 -25.32 10.52 6.35
CA GLN A 40 -25.74 11.92 6.48
C GLN A 40 -26.20 12.53 5.16
N GLN A 41 -26.18 11.78 4.05
CA GLN A 41 -26.47 12.29 2.70
C GLN A 41 -25.60 13.53 2.36
N SER A 42 -24.37 13.55 2.84
CA SER A 42 -23.43 14.64 2.62
C SER A 42 -23.07 14.76 1.13
N PRO A 43 -22.92 15.99 0.59
CA PRO A 43 -22.39 16.18 -0.76
C PRO A 43 -20.91 15.84 -0.88
N VAL A 44 -20.21 15.67 0.25
CA VAL A 44 -18.79 15.31 0.30
C VAL A 44 -18.62 13.83 -0.04
N LYS A 45 -17.77 13.56 -1.04
CA LYS A 45 -17.42 12.21 -1.44
C LYS A 45 -16.10 11.78 -0.82
N VAL A 46 -16.03 10.53 -0.41
CA VAL A 46 -14.84 9.94 0.22
C VAL A 46 -14.32 8.80 -0.66
N HIS A 47 -13.03 8.86 -0.95
CA HIS A 47 -12.35 7.89 -1.81
C HIS A 47 -11.09 7.38 -1.13
N ALA A 48 -10.85 6.09 -1.16
CA ALA A 48 -9.64 5.43 -0.68
C ALA A 48 -8.76 5.06 -1.88
N LEU A 49 -7.60 5.72 -2.01
CA LEU A 49 -6.63 5.47 -3.06
C LEU A 49 -5.56 4.48 -2.57
N PHE A 50 -5.36 3.41 -3.32
CA PHE A 50 -4.30 2.43 -3.09
C PHE A 50 -3.34 2.44 -4.28
N PRO A 51 -2.21 3.16 -4.18
CA PRO A 51 -1.23 3.22 -5.26
C PRO A 51 -0.71 1.83 -5.63
N GLY A 52 -0.69 1.53 -6.91
CA GLY A 52 -0.30 0.23 -7.41
C GLY A 52 -0.54 0.11 -8.93
N PRO A 53 -0.47 -1.12 -9.50
CA PRO A 53 -0.45 -2.44 -8.82
C PRO A 53 0.92 -2.88 -8.29
N TYR A 54 1.99 -2.17 -8.65
CA TYR A 54 3.37 -2.42 -8.21
C TYR A 54 3.87 -1.27 -7.35
N ILE A 55 5.12 -1.35 -6.90
CA ILE A 55 5.77 -0.25 -6.18
C ILE A 55 5.78 0.99 -7.07
N VAL A 56 5.28 2.10 -6.54
CA VAL A 56 5.27 3.37 -7.29
C VAL A 56 6.67 3.95 -7.27
N ASP A 57 7.19 4.25 -8.47
CA ASP A 57 8.53 4.83 -8.65
C ASP A 57 8.54 6.30 -8.20
N THR A 58 8.88 6.48 -6.94
CA THR A 58 8.94 7.78 -6.26
C THR A 58 10.16 7.84 -5.36
N GLY A 59 10.36 8.94 -4.65
CA GLY A 59 11.39 9.06 -3.62
C GLY A 59 11.13 8.24 -2.34
N ILE A 60 10.33 7.15 -2.40
CA ILE A 60 10.00 6.33 -1.23
C ILE A 60 11.23 5.62 -0.65
N PHE A 61 12.18 5.25 -1.49
CA PHE A 61 13.42 4.60 -1.07
C PHE A 61 14.42 5.59 -0.44
N ASP A 62 14.28 6.88 -0.72
CA ASP A 62 15.09 7.97 -0.14
C ASP A 62 14.30 8.71 0.97
N SER A 63 13.55 7.98 1.77
CA SER A 63 12.73 8.55 2.84
C SER A 63 13.54 9.16 3.98
N ASP A 64 14.82 8.80 4.12
CA ASP A 64 15.71 9.35 5.14
C ASP A 64 15.97 10.85 4.93
N ARG A 65 15.92 11.36 3.68
CA ARG A 65 16.06 12.81 3.35
C ARG A 65 15.03 13.70 4.07
N VAL A 66 13.88 13.15 4.43
CA VAL A 66 12.80 13.88 5.12
C VAL A 66 12.62 13.46 6.58
N ARG A 67 13.51 12.62 7.11
CA ARG A 67 13.47 12.17 8.50
C ARG A 67 13.81 13.31 9.44
N PRO A 68 12.97 13.69 10.39
CA PRO A 68 13.32 14.67 11.40
C PRO A 68 14.53 14.20 12.24
N GLU A 69 15.44 15.12 12.58
CA GLU A 69 16.67 14.81 13.34
C GLU A 69 16.39 14.06 14.65
N ARG A 70 15.30 14.41 15.35
CA ARG A 70 14.88 13.74 16.59
C ARG A 70 14.55 12.24 16.41
N PHE A 71 14.38 11.78 15.17
CA PHE A 71 14.15 10.38 14.78
C PHE A 71 15.29 9.87 13.89
N ALA A 72 16.46 10.48 13.95
CA ALA A 72 17.62 9.96 13.23
C ALA A 72 17.89 8.51 13.58
N LYS A 73 18.33 7.73 12.59
CA LYS A 73 18.78 6.36 12.83
C LYS A 73 19.98 6.37 13.78
N SER A 74 20.04 5.41 14.70
CA SER A 74 21.25 5.22 15.49
C SER A 74 22.39 4.75 14.58
N ALA A 75 23.64 5.07 14.96
CA ALA A 75 24.83 4.66 14.20
C ALA A 75 24.98 3.13 14.08
N ASP A 76 24.33 2.39 15.00
CA ASP A 76 24.38 0.92 15.05
C ASP A 76 23.30 0.25 14.18
N MET A 77 22.40 1.03 13.57
CA MET A 77 21.41 0.49 12.67
C MET A 77 22.04 0.08 11.33
N PRO A 78 21.89 -1.20 10.93
CA PRO A 78 22.41 -1.62 9.64
C PRO A 78 21.73 -0.84 8.52
N ASP A 79 22.53 -0.40 7.55
CA ASP A 79 21.99 0.17 6.33
C ASP A 79 21.33 -0.93 5.50
N SER A 80 20.15 -0.64 4.95
CA SER A 80 19.44 -1.57 4.05
C SER A 80 20.14 -1.72 2.69
N GLY A 81 21.03 -0.77 2.33
CA GLY A 81 21.63 -0.70 1.00
C GLY A 81 20.65 -0.29 -0.12
N ILE A 82 19.40 0.04 0.24
CA ILE A 82 18.36 0.42 -0.72
C ILE A 82 17.97 1.87 -0.48
N HIS A 83 18.43 2.74 -1.36
CA HIS A 83 18.21 4.20 -1.30
C HIS A 83 17.52 4.73 -2.58
N SER A 84 17.37 3.86 -3.58
CA SER A 84 16.73 4.19 -4.86
C SER A 84 15.97 3.00 -5.43
N ALA A 85 15.11 3.25 -6.41
CA ALA A 85 14.46 2.17 -7.18
C ALA A 85 15.51 1.31 -7.92
N ASP A 86 16.63 1.90 -8.32
CA ASP A 86 17.72 1.17 -9.00
C ASP A 86 18.46 0.23 -8.05
N ASP A 87 18.63 0.59 -6.78
CA ASP A 87 19.20 -0.31 -5.77
C ASP A 87 18.27 -1.51 -5.54
N MET A 88 16.98 -1.24 -5.42
CA MET A 88 15.98 -2.30 -5.28
C MET A 88 15.97 -3.22 -6.52
N ARG A 89 16.07 -2.64 -7.72
CA ARG A 89 16.11 -3.41 -8.97
C ARG A 89 17.32 -4.34 -9.00
N ARG A 90 18.50 -3.82 -8.70
CA ARG A 90 19.74 -4.62 -8.64
C ARG A 90 19.63 -5.77 -7.64
N MET A 91 19.11 -5.47 -6.45
CA MET A 91 18.88 -6.49 -5.42
C MET A 91 17.93 -7.60 -5.92
N MET A 92 16.82 -7.23 -6.54
CA MET A 92 15.85 -8.18 -7.06
C MET A 92 16.46 -9.05 -8.19
N GLU A 93 17.24 -8.44 -9.08
CA GLU A 93 17.96 -9.14 -10.15
C GLU A 93 18.95 -10.19 -9.61
N GLU A 94 19.65 -9.88 -8.51
CA GLU A 94 20.54 -10.84 -7.83
C GLU A 94 19.78 -12.09 -7.34
N TYR A 95 18.49 -11.94 -6.99
CA TYR A 95 17.61 -13.04 -6.62
C TYR A 95 16.84 -13.65 -7.80
N GLY A 96 17.16 -13.25 -9.03
CA GLY A 96 16.48 -13.73 -10.25
C GLY A 96 15.05 -13.24 -10.40
N MET A 97 14.71 -12.13 -9.76
CA MET A 97 13.39 -11.50 -9.79
C MET A 97 13.44 -10.19 -10.57
N GLU A 98 12.35 -9.86 -11.26
CA GLU A 98 12.17 -8.60 -11.96
C GLU A 98 11.40 -7.60 -11.07
N LEU A 99 11.97 -6.41 -10.83
CA LEU A 99 11.25 -5.32 -10.19
C LEU A 99 10.32 -4.65 -11.20
N LYS A 100 9.02 -4.86 -11.04
CA LYS A 100 8.00 -4.09 -11.75
C LYS A 100 7.63 -2.87 -10.92
N THR A 101 7.54 -1.71 -11.57
CA THR A 101 7.12 -0.46 -10.94
C THR A 101 5.88 0.10 -11.64
N THR A 102 5.18 0.98 -10.95
CA THR A 102 4.07 1.78 -11.49
C THR A 102 4.53 3.24 -11.56
N HIS A 103 4.32 3.89 -12.70
CA HIS A 103 4.66 5.31 -12.82
C HIS A 103 3.69 6.17 -11.99
N PRO A 104 4.15 7.26 -11.33
CA PRO A 104 3.27 8.15 -10.55
C PRO A 104 2.10 8.73 -11.35
N ASP A 105 2.29 9.02 -12.64
CA ASP A 105 1.22 9.55 -13.50
C ASP A 105 0.08 8.54 -13.72
N GLU A 106 0.39 7.23 -13.76
CA GLU A 106 -0.64 6.18 -13.85
C GLU A 106 -1.52 6.19 -12.59
N VAL A 107 -0.90 6.36 -11.42
CA VAL A 107 -1.64 6.48 -10.14
C VAL A 107 -2.48 7.75 -10.13
N ALA A 108 -1.94 8.88 -10.61
CA ALA A 108 -2.67 10.14 -10.70
C ALA A 108 -3.87 10.03 -11.64
N GLN A 109 -3.69 9.41 -12.80
CA GLN A 109 -4.77 9.19 -13.78
C GLN A 109 -5.86 8.29 -13.17
N MET A 110 -5.48 7.18 -12.55
CA MET A 110 -6.41 6.29 -11.84
C MET A 110 -7.19 7.02 -10.75
N ALA A 111 -6.52 7.90 -9.99
CA ALA A 111 -7.17 8.70 -8.96
C ALA A 111 -8.22 9.65 -9.55
N LEU A 112 -7.90 10.36 -10.64
CA LEU A 112 -8.83 11.27 -11.31
C LEU A 112 -10.04 10.53 -11.88
N GLU A 113 -9.84 9.38 -12.50
CA GLU A 113 -10.92 8.54 -13.04
C GLU A 113 -11.83 8.02 -11.93
N GLY A 114 -11.24 7.52 -10.85
CA GLY A 114 -11.98 7.04 -9.69
C GLY A 114 -12.82 8.12 -9.01
N ILE A 115 -12.27 9.33 -8.86
CA ILE A 115 -13.01 10.49 -8.33
C ILE A 115 -14.19 10.85 -9.26
N ARG A 116 -13.96 10.94 -10.57
CA ARG A 116 -15.01 11.25 -11.54
C ARG A 116 -16.09 10.18 -11.59
N GLY A 117 -15.71 8.91 -11.37
CA GLY A 117 -16.62 7.77 -11.31
C GLY A 117 -17.30 7.57 -9.95
N ASP A 118 -17.06 8.43 -8.96
CA ASP A 118 -17.56 8.32 -7.56
C ASP A 118 -17.25 6.95 -6.93
N GLN A 119 -16.05 6.40 -7.21
CA GLN A 119 -15.60 5.11 -6.71
C GLN A 119 -14.97 5.29 -5.32
N PHE A 120 -15.40 4.49 -4.34
CA PHE A 120 -14.72 4.45 -3.04
C PHE A 120 -13.35 3.78 -3.15
N TRP A 121 -13.27 2.62 -3.76
CA TRP A 121 -12.05 1.83 -3.93
C TRP A 121 -11.33 2.25 -5.21
N ILE A 122 -10.31 3.09 -5.11
CA ILE A 122 -9.48 3.50 -6.24
C ILE A 122 -8.18 2.71 -6.19
N MET A 123 -8.09 1.64 -6.97
CA MET A 123 -6.94 0.75 -7.01
C MET A 123 -6.85 -0.02 -8.31
N SER A 124 -5.64 -0.46 -8.63
CA SER A 124 -5.36 -1.48 -9.63
C SER A 124 -4.70 -2.66 -8.94
N LEU A 125 -5.11 -3.87 -9.27
CA LEU A 125 -4.57 -5.10 -8.69
C LEU A 125 -3.84 -5.90 -9.77
N ASN A 126 -2.71 -6.48 -9.42
CA ASN A 126 -2.12 -7.54 -10.20
C ASN A 126 -2.73 -8.90 -9.79
N PRO A 127 -2.62 -9.95 -10.62
CA PRO A 127 -3.23 -11.25 -10.32
C PRO A 127 -2.74 -11.87 -9.00
N GLY A 128 -1.50 -11.61 -8.61
CA GLY A 128 -0.94 -12.07 -7.32
C GLY A 128 -1.62 -11.41 -6.13
N SER A 129 -1.77 -10.08 -6.17
CA SER A 129 -2.46 -9.33 -5.12
C SER A 129 -3.93 -9.71 -4.99
N GLU A 130 -4.63 -9.90 -6.10
CA GLU A 130 -6.02 -10.35 -6.10
C GLU A 130 -6.16 -11.71 -5.43
N SER A 131 -5.30 -12.66 -5.80
CA SER A 131 -5.27 -14.00 -5.21
C SER A 131 -5.02 -13.97 -3.69
N GLN A 132 -4.08 -13.14 -3.23
CA GLN A 132 -3.75 -12.99 -1.81
C GLN A 132 -4.92 -12.38 -1.01
N ILE A 133 -5.57 -11.35 -1.54
CA ILE A 133 -6.76 -10.75 -0.93
C ILE A 133 -7.86 -11.80 -0.76
N LYS A 134 -8.16 -12.54 -1.82
CA LYS A 134 -9.17 -13.59 -1.81
C LYS A 134 -8.84 -14.66 -0.76
N ALA A 135 -7.62 -15.17 -0.76
CA ALA A 135 -7.18 -16.20 0.19
C ALA A 135 -7.31 -15.72 1.65
N ARG A 136 -6.97 -14.44 1.94
CA ARG A 136 -7.15 -13.86 3.28
C ARG A 136 -8.63 -13.78 3.66
N MET A 137 -9.50 -13.29 2.78
CA MET A 137 -10.93 -13.21 3.06
C MET A 137 -11.55 -14.59 3.27
N ASP A 138 -11.18 -15.55 2.44
CA ASP A 138 -11.62 -16.94 2.59
C ASP A 138 -11.19 -17.55 3.94
N SER A 139 -9.96 -17.26 4.39
CA SER A 139 -9.46 -17.72 5.69
C SER A 139 -10.30 -17.18 6.86
N ILE A 140 -10.69 -15.92 6.80
CA ILE A 140 -11.57 -15.28 7.80
C ILE A 140 -12.95 -15.92 7.81
N LEU A 141 -13.57 -16.06 6.64
CA LEU A 141 -14.91 -16.64 6.50
C LEU A 141 -14.97 -18.10 6.96
N THR A 142 -13.92 -18.86 6.67
CA THR A 142 -13.82 -20.29 7.02
C THR A 142 -13.15 -20.54 8.36
N ARG A 143 -12.70 -19.51 9.07
CA ARG A 143 -12.02 -19.57 10.36
C ARG A 143 -10.73 -20.42 10.33
N LYS A 144 -10.04 -20.43 9.21
CA LYS A 144 -8.73 -21.07 9.04
C LYS A 144 -7.61 -20.08 9.37
N ASN A 145 -6.42 -20.61 9.60
CA ASN A 145 -5.23 -19.76 9.77
C ASN A 145 -4.99 -18.90 8.53
N PRO A 146 -4.55 -17.63 8.71
CA PRO A 146 -4.26 -16.77 7.58
C PRO A 146 -3.14 -17.37 6.70
N PRO A 147 -3.23 -17.21 5.37
CA PRO A 147 -2.18 -17.64 4.48
C PRO A 147 -0.91 -16.81 4.70
N ILE A 148 0.24 -17.44 4.52
CA ILE A 148 1.53 -16.71 4.50
C ILE A 148 1.60 -15.98 3.16
N PRO A 149 1.78 -14.64 3.12
CA PRO A 149 1.91 -13.90 1.88
C PRO A 149 3.13 -14.38 1.10
N SER A 150 2.97 -14.68 -0.19
CA SER A 150 4.10 -14.89 -1.07
C SER A 150 4.67 -13.53 -1.48
N LEU A 151 5.98 -13.41 -1.39
CA LEU A 151 6.72 -12.33 -2.06
C LEU A 151 6.72 -12.70 -3.55
N GLY A 152 5.72 -12.25 -4.28
CA GLY A 152 5.58 -12.50 -5.71
C GLY A 152 5.93 -11.29 -6.54
#